data_9d9de1df7baa320e73775a021717c0f0
#
_entry.id   9d9de1df7baa320e73775a021717c0f0
#
_cell.length_a   1.000
_cell.length_b   1.000
_cell.length_c   1.000
_cell.angle_alpha   90.00
_cell.angle_beta   90.00
_cell.angle_gamma   90.00
#
_symmetry.space_group_name_H-M   'P 1'
#
loop_
_entity.id
_entity.type
_entity.pdbx_description
1 polymer ?
#
loop_
_entity_poly.entity_id
_entity_poly.type
_entity_poly.pdbx_seq_one_letter_code
_entity_poly.pdbx_strand_id
1 'polypeptide(L)'
;MNPIADQIATIQRAATEAIAAAATTQELEDARVAHLGRRAPLPNLLRGVAELEPAERAVVGRAANDARRTLEAAIERRGGELAEAELRERLIAEGVDVTLPGDPLPAVGRLHLITQTRREIEDVFVALGYDVVEGPEVETVHYNFDALNHATTHPSRLPTDTFYIDTGTGPPDIFDPNTPLLRVHTSPMQIRAMEFQPPPIYVIVPGRVFRPDSDATHTPQFHQVEGLAVDVDITLADLKGTLLTFARAIFGPDREVRLRPHFFPFTEPSVEVDVSCFHCTGGVTADGQRCPLCKGTAWIEILGSGMVDPNVLTAVAGHGYDPERVQGFAFGMGIERIAMLKHGVPDLRLLYDNDIRLLEQF
;
A
#
# COMPACT_ATOMS: atom_id res chain seq x y z
N MET A 1 15.61 -53.20 27.89
CA MET A 1 15.53 -51.76 27.52
C MET A 1 14.53 -51.66 26.39
N ASN A 2 13.66 -50.65 26.35
CA ASN A 2 12.66 -50.50 25.29
C ASN A 2 13.34 -49.88 24.08
N PRO A 3 13.40 -50.50 22.88
CA PRO A 3 14.10 -49.99 21.72
C PRO A 3 13.64 -48.60 21.25
N ILE A 4 12.39 -48.25 21.54
CA ILE A 4 11.83 -46.92 21.22
C ILE A 4 12.37 -45.83 22.17
N ALA A 5 12.58 -46.18 23.45
CA ALA A 5 13.20 -45.26 24.40
C ALA A 5 14.65 -44.93 24.03
N ASP A 6 15.40 -45.91 23.52
CA ASP A 6 16.76 -45.73 23.03
C ASP A 6 16.80 -44.88 21.76
N GLN A 7 15.81 -45.04 20.87
CA GLN A 7 15.62 -44.13 19.70
C GLN A 7 15.36 -42.71 20.11
N ILE A 8 14.46 -42.46 21.09
CA ILE A 8 14.18 -41.12 21.61
C ILE A 8 15.45 -40.48 22.17
N ALA A 9 16.23 -41.22 22.96
CA ALA A 9 17.49 -40.72 23.51
C ALA A 9 18.50 -40.34 22.42
N THR A 10 18.55 -41.15 21.33
CA THR A 10 19.42 -40.88 20.18
C THR A 10 18.99 -39.63 19.42
N ILE A 11 17.68 -39.45 19.15
CA ILE A 11 17.13 -38.27 18.50
C ILE A 11 17.38 -37.04 19.38
N GLN A 12 17.12 -37.12 20.69
CA GLN A 12 17.38 -36.03 21.62
C GLN A 12 18.83 -35.59 21.63
N ARG A 13 19.79 -36.53 21.61
CA ARG A 13 21.22 -36.23 21.55
C ARG A 13 21.59 -35.48 20.29
N ALA A 14 21.19 -36.02 19.12
CA ALA A 14 21.46 -35.40 17.82
C ALA A 14 20.85 -33.98 17.73
N ALA A 15 19.62 -33.83 18.23
CA ALA A 15 18.97 -32.51 18.28
C ALA A 15 19.70 -31.51 19.22
N THR A 16 20.14 -32.00 20.39
CA THR A 16 20.88 -31.15 21.35
C THR A 16 22.23 -30.73 20.77
N GLU A 17 22.93 -31.60 20.06
CA GLU A 17 24.19 -31.29 19.37
C GLU A 17 23.94 -30.24 18.27
N ALA A 18 22.91 -30.40 17.43
CA ALA A 18 22.55 -29.44 16.39
C ALA A 18 22.17 -28.05 16.95
N ILE A 19 21.40 -28.02 18.03
CA ILE A 19 21.03 -26.76 18.73
C ILE A 19 22.28 -26.08 19.29
N ALA A 20 23.19 -26.83 19.89
CA ALA A 20 24.42 -26.30 20.45
C ALA A 20 25.39 -25.78 19.38
N ALA A 21 25.41 -26.41 18.22
CA ALA A 21 26.31 -26.08 17.10
C ALA A 21 25.80 -24.86 16.29
N ALA A 22 24.51 -24.48 16.39
CA ALA A 22 23.97 -23.34 15.67
C ALA A 22 24.73 -22.07 16.03
N ALA A 23 25.24 -21.35 15.02
CA ALA A 23 26.01 -20.12 15.16
C ALA A 23 25.15 -18.87 14.95
N THR A 24 23.97 -19.00 14.33
CA THR A 24 23.02 -17.91 14.05
C THR A 24 21.60 -18.27 14.48
N THR A 25 20.77 -17.26 14.67
CA THR A 25 19.34 -17.46 14.94
C THR A 25 18.65 -18.22 13.81
N GLN A 26 19.08 -18.03 12.55
CA GLN A 26 18.55 -18.77 11.41
C GLN A 26 18.94 -20.26 11.44
N GLU A 27 20.21 -20.58 11.73
CA GLU A 27 20.66 -21.99 11.87
C GLU A 27 19.93 -22.69 13.03
N LEU A 28 19.67 -21.99 14.12
CA LEU A 28 18.88 -22.52 15.23
C LEU A 28 17.44 -22.82 14.82
N GLU A 29 16.81 -21.96 14.02
CA GLU A 29 15.46 -22.21 13.50
C GLU A 29 15.46 -23.40 12.54
N ASP A 30 16.47 -23.55 11.70
CA ASP A 30 16.61 -24.69 10.81
C ASP A 30 16.77 -25.99 11.62
N ALA A 31 17.57 -25.97 12.69
CA ALA A 31 17.69 -27.10 13.63
C ALA A 31 16.35 -27.40 14.33
N ARG A 32 15.62 -26.39 14.76
CA ARG A 32 14.27 -26.52 15.34
C ARG A 32 13.31 -27.23 14.37
N VAL A 33 13.30 -26.79 13.10
CA VAL A 33 12.42 -27.37 12.08
C VAL A 33 12.84 -28.81 11.77
N ALA A 34 14.14 -29.10 11.71
CA ALA A 34 14.65 -30.44 11.41
C ALA A 34 14.31 -31.47 12.51
N HIS A 35 14.33 -31.04 13.79
CA HIS A 35 14.17 -31.96 14.92
C HIS A 35 12.80 -31.90 15.60
N LEU A 36 12.10 -30.77 15.57
CA LEU A 36 10.79 -30.56 16.22
C LEU A 36 9.67 -30.19 15.23
N GLY A 37 9.99 -29.98 13.95
CA GLY A 37 8.99 -29.67 12.92
C GLY A 37 7.99 -30.82 12.71
N ARG A 38 6.85 -30.54 12.11
CA ARG A 38 5.73 -31.50 11.95
C ARG A 38 6.14 -32.86 11.32
N ARG A 39 7.19 -32.89 10.51
CA ARG A 39 7.69 -34.09 9.85
C ARG A 39 8.97 -34.64 10.50
N ALA A 40 9.43 -34.04 11.58
CA ALA A 40 10.66 -34.48 12.26
C ALA A 40 10.48 -35.83 12.97
N PRO A 41 11.60 -36.57 13.25
CA PRO A 41 11.56 -37.87 13.85
C PRO A 41 10.83 -37.93 15.18
N LEU A 42 11.05 -36.97 16.09
CA LEU A 42 10.43 -36.96 17.42
C LEU A 42 8.89 -36.77 17.39
N PRO A 43 8.31 -35.81 16.68
CA PRO A 43 6.85 -35.73 16.49
C PRO A 43 6.28 -36.95 15.73
N ASN A 44 7.02 -37.57 14.85
CA ASN A 44 6.57 -38.77 14.17
C ASN A 44 6.46 -39.95 15.12
N LEU A 45 7.44 -40.14 16.00
CA LEU A 45 7.39 -41.17 17.06
C LEU A 45 6.21 -40.95 18.02
N LEU A 46 5.97 -39.69 18.41
CA LEU A 46 4.82 -39.36 19.28
C LEU A 46 3.47 -39.71 18.63
N ARG A 47 3.34 -39.60 17.32
CA ARG A 47 2.12 -40.02 16.60
C ARG A 47 1.93 -41.54 16.62
N GLY A 48 3.01 -42.32 16.54
CA GLY A 48 2.96 -43.77 16.60
C GLY A 48 2.74 -44.35 18.00
N VAL A 49 2.87 -43.53 19.08
CA VAL A 49 2.65 -44.00 20.48
C VAL A 49 1.24 -44.55 20.70
N ALA A 50 0.24 -44.07 19.93
CA ALA A 50 -1.13 -44.58 20.04
C ALA A 50 -1.30 -46.06 19.67
N GLU A 51 -0.40 -46.60 18.89
CA GLU A 51 -0.41 -48.00 18.41
C GLU A 51 0.29 -48.98 19.37
N LEU A 52 0.96 -48.48 20.44
CA LEU A 52 1.68 -49.30 21.41
C LEU A 52 0.73 -49.87 22.49
N GLU A 53 1.19 -50.93 23.15
CA GLU A 53 0.52 -51.54 24.30
C GLU A 53 0.38 -50.50 25.47
N PRO A 54 -0.70 -50.55 26.28
CA PRO A 54 -0.98 -49.52 27.32
C PRO A 54 0.17 -49.26 28.30
N ALA A 55 0.91 -50.31 28.69
CA ALA A 55 2.04 -50.19 29.63
C ALA A 55 3.24 -49.45 28.97
N GLU A 56 3.54 -49.77 27.73
CA GLU A 56 4.61 -49.13 26.98
C GLU A 56 4.28 -47.72 26.56
N ARG A 57 3.03 -47.46 26.19
CA ARG A 57 2.50 -46.14 25.80
C ARG A 57 2.79 -45.07 26.87
N ALA A 58 2.58 -45.38 28.14
CA ALA A 58 2.83 -44.46 29.23
C ALA A 58 4.30 -44.12 29.45
N VAL A 59 5.20 -45.08 29.18
CA VAL A 59 6.65 -44.91 29.35
C VAL A 59 7.22 -44.11 28.15
N VAL A 60 6.90 -44.53 26.95
CA VAL A 60 7.38 -43.90 25.71
C VAL A 60 6.81 -42.48 25.58
N GLY A 61 5.52 -42.27 25.86
CA GLY A 61 4.90 -40.98 25.82
C GLY A 61 5.52 -39.95 26.80
N ARG A 62 5.86 -40.41 28.03
CA ARG A 62 6.59 -39.56 29.00
C ARG A 62 7.98 -39.21 28.47
N ALA A 63 8.77 -40.23 28.07
CA ALA A 63 10.12 -40.01 27.58
C ALA A 63 10.16 -39.03 26.39
N ALA A 64 9.25 -39.16 25.42
CA ALA A 64 9.19 -38.28 24.25
C ALA A 64 8.74 -36.85 24.60
N ASN A 65 7.79 -36.70 25.55
CA ASN A 65 7.40 -35.38 26.04
C ASN A 65 8.51 -34.69 26.84
N ASP A 66 9.23 -35.44 27.67
CA ASP A 66 10.36 -34.91 28.43
C ASP A 66 11.52 -34.51 27.49
N ALA A 67 11.81 -35.31 26.49
CA ALA A 67 12.78 -34.96 25.43
C ALA A 67 12.39 -33.70 24.70
N ARG A 68 11.12 -33.59 24.31
CA ARG A 68 10.57 -32.39 23.65
C ARG A 68 10.74 -31.14 24.52
N ARG A 69 10.34 -31.18 25.79
CA ARG A 69 10.49 -30.05 26.72
C ARG A 69 11.93 -29.65 26.91
N THR A 70 12.84 -30.64 27.00
CA THR A 70 14.26 -30.38 27.15
C THR A 70 14.82 -29.67 25.90
N LEU A 71 14.41 -30.10 24.72
CA LEU A 71 14.83 -29.49 23.47
C LEU A 71 14.23 -28.08 23.28
N GLU A 72 12.95 -27.89 23.62
CA GLU A 72 12.30 -26.57 23.57
C GLU A 72 13.02 -25.58 24.51
N ALA A 73 13.34 -26.00 25.73
CA ALA A 73 14.10 -25.17 26.66
C ALA A 73 15.55 -24.89 26.20
N ALA A 74 16.19 -25.85 25.52
CA ALA A 74 17.51 -25.65 24.94
C ALA A 74 17.48 -24.66 23.78
N ILE A 75 16.45 -24.71 22.91
CA ILE A 75 16.24 -23.78 21.81
C ILE A 75 15.99 -22.36 22.35
N GLU A 76 15.11 -22.20 23.33
CA GLU A 76 14.82 -20.90 23.93
C GLU A 76 16.07 -20.24 24.52
N ARG A 77 16.85 -21.00 25.29
CA ARG A 77 18.11 -20.50 25.86
C ARG A 77 19.12 -20.12 24.77
N ARG A 78 19.35 -21.02 23.80
CA ARG A 78 20.31 -20.77 22.71
C ARG A 78 19.87 -19.61 21.84
N GLY A 79 18.57 -19.48 21.59
CA GLY A 79 17.96 -18.37 20.87
C GLY A 79 18.23 -17.03 21.53
N GLY A 80 18.09 -16.97 22.85
CA GLY A 80 18.44 -15.76 23.62
C GLY A 80 19.92 -15.40 23.51
N GLU A 81 20.82 -16.40 23.65
CA GLU A 81 22.27 -16.20 23.52
C GLU A 81 22.66 -15.68 22.13
N LEU A 82 22.12 -16.26 21.06
CA LEU A 82 22.41 -15.89 19.68
C LEU A 82 21.83 -14.52 19.35
N ALA A 83 20.59 -14.23 19.73
CA ALA A 83 19.98 -12.93 19.52
C ALA A 83 20.75 -11.81 20.23
N GLU A 84 21.26 -12.06 21.45
CA GLU A 84 22.08 -11.09 22.17
C GLU A 84 23.44 -10.89 21.46
N ALA A 85 24.06 -11.98 20.96
CA ALA A 85 25.33 -11.90 20.22
C ALA A 85 25.15 -11.13 18.91
N GLU A 86 24.15 -11.47 18.09
CA GLU A 86 23.82 -10.78 16.85
C GLU A 86 23.50 -9.30 17.07
N LEU A 87 22.75 -8.97 18.14
CA LEU A 87 22.48 -7.60 18.52
C LEU A 87 23.77 -6.85 18.88
N ARG A 88 24.66 -7.50 19.64
CA ARG A 88 25.94 -6.89 20.06
C ARG A 88 26.84 -6.64 18.85
N GLU A 89 26.96 -7.59 17.92
CA GLU A 89 27.71 -7.40 16.68
C GLU A 89 27.14 -6.26 15.84
N ARG A 90 25.82 -6.20 15.70
CA ARG A 90 25.14 -5.14 14.98
C ARG A 90 25.38 -3.76 15.64
N LEU A 91 25.26 -3.67 16.96
CA LEU A 91 25.53 -2.42 17.68
C LEU A 91 26.97 -1.94 17.55
N ILE A 92 27.93 -2.87 17.43
CA ILE A 92 29.34 -2.53 17.17
C ILE A 92 29.50 -2.06 15.71
N ALA A 93 28.91 -2.77 14.75
CA ALA A 93 29.01 -2.46 13.33
C ALA A 93 28.30 -1.14 12.97
N GLU A 94 27.17 -0.85 13.61
CA GLU A 94 26.36 0.35 13.41
C GLU A 94 26.73 1.48 14.41
N GLY A 95 27.85 1.33 15.14
CA GLY A 95 28.29 2.30 16.13
C GLY A 95 28.54 3.69 15.52
N VAL A 96 27.89 4.70 16.07
CA VAL A 96 28.10 6.10 15.68
C VAL A 96 29.21 6.69 16.54
N ASP A 97 30.14 7.36 15.90
CA ASP A 97 31.19 8.11 16.64
C ASP A 97 30.59 9.36 17.29
N VAL A 98 30.30 9.26 18.58
CA VAL A 98 29.73 10.37 19.37
C VAL A 98 30.70 11.54 19.61
N THR A 99 31.96 11.42 19.18
CA THR A 99 32.94 12.51 19.27
C THR A 99 32.91 13.43 18.04
N LEU A 100 32.24 13.01 16.98
CA LEU A 100 32.03 13.88 15.83
C LEU A 100 31.14 15.06 16.23
N PRO A 101 31.39 16.26 15.67
CA PRO A 101 30.47 17.38 15.87
C PRO A 101 29.06 16.98 15.40
N GLY A 102 28.03 17.33 16.18
CA GLY A 102 26.65 17.11 15.80
C GLY A 102 26.30 17.81 14.48
N ASP A 103 25.30 17.30 13.79
CA ASP A 103 24.80 17.94 12.59
C ASP A 103 24.44 19.41 12.87
N PRO A 104 24.70 20.31 11.92
CA PRO A 104 24.22 21.68 12.05
C PRO A 104 22.71 21.67 12.25
N LEU A 105 22.23 22.58 13.11
CA LEU A 105 20.79 22.72 13.35
C LEU A 105 20.07 22.77 11.98
N PRO A 106 19.08 21.93 11.74
CA PRO A 106 18.37 21.92 10.47
C PRO A 106 17.76 23.30 10.21
N ALA A 107 17.80 23.74 8.96
CA ALA A 107 17.15 24.98 8.58
C ALA A 107 15.68 24.96 9.02
N VAL A 108 15.25 26.02 9.71
CA VAL A 108 13.88 26.15 10.19
C VAL A 108 12.92 26.12 9.00
N GLY A 109 11.89 25.27 9.05
CA GLY A 109 10.77 25.33 8.11
C GLY A 109 10.87 24.41 6.89
N ARG A 110 11.13 23.13 7.05
CA ARG A 110 10.90 22.13 6.01
C ARG A 110 9.41 21.79 5.91
N LEU A 111 8.95 21.65 4.67
CA LEU A 111 7.58 21.19 4.42
C LEU A 111 7.49 19.68 4.63
N HIS A 112 6.35 19.21 5.14
CA HIS A 112 6.05 17.79 5.20
C HIS A 112 6.10 17.17 3.79
N LEU A 113 6.57 15.91 3.67
CA LEU A 113 6.78 15.24 2.38
C LEU A 113 5.52 15.19 1.50
N ILE A 114 4.34 14.96 2.10
CA ILE A 114 3.06 15.02 1.38
C ILE A 114 2.83 16.41 0.78
N THR A 115 3.13 17.47 1.54
CA THR A 115 2.96 18.86 1.05
C THR A 115 3.94 19.18 -0.08
N GLN A 116 5.19 18.71 0.02
CA GLN A 116 6.17 18.87 -1.05
C GLN A 116 5.71 18.17 -2.32
N THR A 117 5.32 16.88 -2.21
CA THR A 117 4.84 16.09 -3.34
C THR A 117 3.57 16.68 -3.97
N ARG A 118 2.62 17.15 -3.14
CA ARG A 118 1.42 17.86 -3.62
C ARG A 118 1.80 19.06 -4.48
N ARG A 119 2.67 19.93 -4.00
CA ARG A 119 3.12 21.13 -4.74
C ARG A 119 3.81 20.77 -6.05
N GLU A 120 4.68 19.78 -6.04
CA GLU A 120 5.32 19.32 -7.27
C GLU A 120 4.31 18.81 -8.32
N ILE A 121 3.29 18.07 -7.88
CA ILE A 121 2.21 17.62 -8.77
C ILE A 121 1.43 18.84 -9.32
N GLU A 122 1.05 19.77 -8.43
CA GLU A 122 0.34 20.99 -8.81
C GLU A 122 1.15 21.80 -9.82
N ASP A 123 2.45 22.02 -9.59
CA ASP A 123 3.34 22.78 -10.47
C ASP A 123 3.41 22.17 -11.89
N VAL A 124 3.42 20.83 -11.99
CA VAL A 124 3.43 20.14 -13.31
C VAL A 124 2.13 20.44 -14.06
N PHE A 125 0.98 20.32 -13.42
CA PHE A 125 -0.31 20.52 -14.09
C PHE A 125 -0.61 22.00 -14.35
N VAL A 126 -0.22 22.91 -13.45
CA VAL A 126 -0.29 24.35 -13.69
C VAL A 126 0.56 24.74 -14.91
N ALA A 127 1.77 24.17 -15.07
CA ALA A 127 2.60 24.37 -16.25
C ALA A 127 1.97 23.82 -17.54
N LEU A 128 1.05 22.85 -17.44
CA LEU A 128 0.25 22.33 -18.56
C LEU A 128 -1.04 23.13 -18.81
N GLY A 129 -1.30 24.17 -18.02
CA GLY A 129 -2.46 25.06 -18.18
C GLY A 129 -3.70 24.64 -17.38
N TYR A 130 -3.55 23.77 -16.36
CA TYR A 130 -4.64 23.42 -15.47
C TYR A 130 -4.76 24.41 -14.32
N ASP A 131 -6.00 24.74 -13.95
CA ASP A 131 -6.31 25.47 -12.73
C ASP A 131 -6.39 24.54 -11.54
N VAL A 132 -5.95 25.00 -10.36
CA VAL A 132 -6.08 24.28 -9.11
C VAL A 132 -7.39 24.70 -8.43
N VAL A 133 -8.28 23.75 -8.19
CA VAL A 133 -9.56 23.99 -7.53
C VAL A 133 -9.69 23.14 -6.26
N GLU A 134 -10.27 23.71 -5.23
CA GLU A 134 -10.51 23.05 -3.94
C GLU A 134 -12.01 23.01 -3.63
N GLY A 135 -12.43 22.05 -2.85
CA GLY A 135 -13.82 21.88 -2.47
C GLY A 135 -14.02 21.23 -1.11
N PRO A 136 -15.28 21.10 -0.67
CA PRO A 136 -15.62 20.60 0.65
C PRO A 136 -15.22 19.12 0.83
N GLU A 137 -14.84 18.75 2.05
CA GLU A 137 -14.58 17.36 2.44
C GLU A 137 -15.89 16.62 2.81
N VAL A 138 -16.87 17.36 3.32
CA VAL A 138 -18.23 16.85 3.54
C VAL A 138 -19.02 17.10 2.28
N GLU A 139 -19.46 16.04 1.66
CA GLU A 139 -20.21 16.04 0.40
C GLU A 139 -21.56 15.37 0.57
N THR A 140 -22.37 15.37 -0.47
CA THR A 140 -23.62 14.63 -0.53
C THR A 140 -23.49 13.41 -1.42
N VAL A 141 -24.41 12.46 -1.24
CA VAL A 141 -24.53 11.27 -2.11
C VAL A 141 -24.63 11.67 -3.58
N HIS A 142 -25.35 12.76 -3.89
CA HIS A 142 -25.46 13.27 -5.25
C HIS A 142 -24.10 13.54 -5.89
N TYR A 143 -23.28 14.38 -5.28
CA TYR A 143 -21.97 14.74 -5.85
C TYR A 143 -20.95 13.62 -5.78
N ASN A 144 -21.00 12.83 -4.70
CA ASN A 144 -19.99 11.78 -4.50
C ASN A 144 -20.27 10.52 -5.33
N PHE A 145 -21.54 10.30 -5.76
CA PHE A 145 -21.94 9.09 -6.45
C PHE A 145 -22.85 9.32 -7.66
N ASP A 146 -24.01 9.98 -7.48
CA ASP A 146 -25.06 10.01 -8.52
C ASP A 146 -24.59 10.74 -9.78
N ALA A 147 -24.06 11.94 -9.64
CA ALA A 147 -23.54 12.75 -10.74
C ALA A 147 -22.29 12.15 -11.40
N LEU A 148 -21.66 11.18 -10.73
CA LEU A 148 -20.48 10.44 -11.21
C LEU A 148 -20.85 9.05 -11.75
N ASN A 149 -22.09 8.84 -12.16
CA ASN A 149 -22.55 7.62 -12.78
C ASN A 149 -22.40 6.34 -11.94
N HIS A 150 -22.31 6.46 -10.60
CA HIS A 150 -22.30 5.29 -9.75
C HIS A 150 -23.70 4.70 -9.62
N ALA A 151 -23.84 3.44 -9.98
CA ALA A 151 -25.10 2.70 -9.79
C ALA A 151 -25.54 2.75 -8.31
N THR A 152 -26.85 2.76 -8.06
CA THR A 152 -27.42 2.75 -6.70
C THR A 152 -26.99 1.52 -5.89
N THR A 153 -26.65 0.42 -6.57
CA THR A 153 -26.19 -0.84 -5.97
C THR A 153 -24.65 -0.93 -5.87
N HIS A 154 -23.92 0.13 -6.22
CA HIS A 154 -22.47 0.08 -6.22
C HIS A 154 -21.91 -0.11 -4.78
N PRO A 155 -20.99 -1.07 -4.55
CA PRO A 155 -20.48 -1.39 -3.20
C PRO A 155 -19.90 -0.19 -2.44
N SER A 156 -19.24 0.75 -3.12
CA SER A 156 -18.66 1.93 -2.50
C SER A 156 -19.66 2.83 -1.79
N ARG A 157 -20.99 2.68 -2.05
CA ARG A 157 -22.03 3.40 -1.30
C ARG A 157 -22.31 2.82 0.07
N LEU A 158 -21.84 1.60 0.35
CA LEU A 158 -22.11 0.95 1.63
C LEU A 158 -21.35 1.65 2.76
N PRO A 159 -21.91 1.67 3.99
CA PRO A 159 -21.22 2.21 5.18
C PRO A 159 -19.91 1.49 5.53
N THR A 160 -19.66 0.31 4.94
CA THR A 160 -18.38 -0.40 5.03
C THR A 160 -17.26 0.31 4.26
N ASP A 161 -17.61 1.08 3.21
CA ASP A 161 -16.66 1.69 2.27
C ASP A 161 -16.73 3.23 2.27
N THR A 162 -17.76 3.81 2.94
CA THR A 162 -17.99 5.25 3.00
C THR A 162 -18.37 5.70 4.41
N PHE A 163 -17.74 6.76 4.91
CA PHE A 163 -18.13 7.41 6.15
C PHE A 163 -19.30 8.37 5.92
N TYR A 164 -20.47 8.00 6.40
CA TYR A 164 -21.63 8.88 6.42
C TYR A 164 -21.65 9.74 7.69
N ILE A 165 -22.14 10.97 7.59
CA ILE A 165 -22.25 11.88 8.73
C ILE A 165 -23.52 11.54 9.52
N ASP A 166 -23.37 11.33 10.82
CA ASP A 166 -24.50 11.13 11.72
C ASP A 166 -25.21 12.48 11.94
N THR A 167 -26.42 12.59 11.40
CA THR A 167 -27.28 13.79 11.57
C THR A 167 -28.20 13.71 12.78
N GLY A 168 -28.15 12.61 13.55
CA GLY A 168 -29.04 12.35 14.68
C GLY A 168 -30.45 11.92 14.28
N THR A 169 -30.72 11.68 13.00
CA THR A 169 -32.05 11.29 12.46
C THR A 169 -32.19 9.79 12.25
N GLY A 170 -31.18 8.99 12.60
CA GLY A 170 -31.14 7.55 12.40
C GLY A 170 -30.05 7.12 11.42
N PRO A 171 -30.07 5.82 10.98
CA PRO A 171 -29.11 5.33 9.99
C PRO A 171 -29.18 6.13 8.68
N PRO A 172 -28.04 6.35 7.99
CA PRO A 172 -28.01 7.13 6.76
C PRO A 172 -28.82 6.44 5.66
N ASP A 173 -29.65 7.22 4.94
CA ASP A 173 -30.25 6.77 3.70
C ASP A 173 -29.24 6.96 2.57
N ILE A 174 -28.58 5.87 2.17
CA ILE A 174 -27.56 5.86 1.11
C ILE A 174 -28.14 6.12 -0.30
N PHE A 175 -29.45 6.20 -0.44
CA PHE A 175 -30.16 6.49 -1.70
C PHE A 175 -30.70 7.93 -1.77
N ASP A 176 -30.78 8.63 -0.63
CA ASP A 176 -31.14 10.06 -0.65
C ASP A 176 -29.93 10.87 -1.17
N PRO A 177 -30.08 11.59 -2.31
CA PRO A 177 -29.02 12.41 -2.89
C PRO A 177 -28.47 13.49 -1.94
N ASN A 178 -29.21 13.87 -0.91
CA ASN A 178 -28.81 14.90 0.06
C ASN A 178 -28.10 14.34 1.29
N THR A 179 -28.02 13.04 1.47
CA THR A 179 -27.35 12.43 2.63
C THR A 179 -25.87 12.83 2.66
N PRO A 180 -25.41 13.45 3.78
CA PRO A 180 -24.04 13.92 3.89
C PRO A 180 -23.08 12.77 4.22
N LEU A 181 -21.87 12.84 3.64
CA LEU A 181 -20.79 11.89 3.80
C LEU A 181 -19.42 12.59 3.75
N LEU A 182 -18.38 11.90 4.18
CA LEU A 182 -17.01 12.29 3.87
C LEU A 182 -16.65 11.78 2.48
N ARG A 183 -16.19 12.66 1.60
CA ARG A 183 -15.87 12.29 0.20
C ARG A 183 -14.83 11.16 0.12
N VAL A 184 -15.09 10.16 -0.71
CA VAL A 184 -14.21 9.00 -0.91
C VAL A 184 -13.17 9.20 -2.03
N HIS A 185 -13.33 10.27 -2.80
CA HIS A 185 -12.42 10.76 -3.85
C HIS A 185 -12.64 12.27 -4.03
N THR A 186 -11.81 12.93 -4.80
CA THR A 186 -11.97 14.38 -5.07
C THR A 186 -12.84 14.68 -6.30
N SER A 187 -13.35 13.65 -6.97
CA SER A 187 -14.22 13.76 -8.17
C SER A 187 -15.49 14.63 -7.99
N PRO A 188 -16.13 14.74 -6.79
CA PRO A 188 -17.25 15.64 -6.59
C PRO A 188 -16.94 17.08 -7.03
N MET A 189 -15.70 17.52 -6.85
CA MET A 189 -15.30 18.86 -7.24
C MET A 189 -15.21 19.02 -8.75
N GLN A 190 -15.03 17.95 -9.52
CA GLN A 190 -15.11 18.00 -10.98
C GLN A 190 -16.53 18.41 -11.44
N ILE A 191 -17.56 17.80 -10.82
CA ILE A 191 -18.97 18.17 -11.08
C ILE A 191 -19.21 19.63 -10.70
N ARG A 192 -18.80 20.06 -9.49
CA ARG A 192 -18.96 21.44 -9.03
C ARG A 192 -18.22 22.44 -9.91
N ALA A 193 -17.03 22.12 -10.40
CA ALA A 193 -16.29 22.97 -11.31
C ALA A 193 -17.00 23.12 -12.65
N MET A 194 -17.56 22.04 -13.20
CA MET A 194 -18.37 22.07 -14.42
C MET A 194 -19.71 22.83 -14.25
N GLU A 195 -20.30 22.82 -13.05
CA GLU A 195 -21.48 23.65 -12.75
C GLU A 195 -21.14 25.14 -12.65
N PHE A 196 -19.91 25.47 -12.27
CA PHE A 196 -19.45 26.85 -12.07
C PHE A 196 -19.00 27.53 -13.37
N GLN A 197 -18.34 26.81 -14.29
CA GLN A 197 -17.89 27.40 -15.57
C GLN A 197 -18.21 26.47 -16.75
N PRO A 198 -18.54 27.05 -17.93
CA PRO A 198 -18.76 26.25 -19.15
C PRO A 198 -17.42 25.70 -19.70
N PRO A 199 -17.47 24.71 -20.64
CA PRO A 199 -16.27 24.26 -21.33
C PRO A 199 -15.67 25.39 -22.21
N PRO A 200 -14.32 25.38 -22.45
CA PRO A 200 -13.38 24.36 -22.02
C PRO A 200 -13.01 24.47 -20.55
N ILE A 201 -12.71 23.32 -19.90
CA ILE A 201 -12.24 23.27 -18.54
C ILE A 201 -11.03 22.35 -18.40
N TYR A 202 -10.00 22.81 -17.70
CA TYR A 202 -8.79 22.08 -17.35
C TYR A 202 -8.49 22.34 -15.89
N VAL A 203 -8.79 21.38 -15.01
CA VAL A 203 -8.66 21.55 -13.57
C VAL A 203 -7.98 20.35 -12.92
N ILE A 204 -7.25 20.61 -11.85
CA ILE A 204 -6.83 19.59 -10.89
C ILE A 204 -7.44 19.88 -9.53
N VAL A 205 -7.78 18.81 -8.81
CA VAL A 205 -8.44 18.86 -7.51
C VAL A 205 -7.59 18.12 -6.48
N PRO A 206 -6.62 18.78 -5.84
CA PRO A 206 -5.92 18.22 -4.70
C PRO A 206 -6.81 18.26 -3.45
N GLY A 207 -6.76 17.22 -2.64
CA GLY A 207 -7.52 17.24 -1.39
C GLY A 207 -7.48 15.93 -0.60
N ARG A 208 -7.95 16.01 0.65
CA ARG A 208 -8.12 14.84 1.52
C ARG A 208 -9.36 14.07 1.11
N VAL A 209 -9.27 12.76 1.23
CA VAL A 209 -10.34 11.81 0.99
C VAL A 209 -10.39 10.78 2.11
N PHE A 210 -11.53 10.11 2.28
CA PHE A 210 -11.79 9.30 3.45
C PHE A 210 -12.40 7.96 3.04
N ARG A 211 -11.79 6.84 3.51
CA ARG A 211 -12.29 5.48 3.29
C ARG A 211 -12.09 4.67 4.56
N PRO A 212 -13.01 3.79 4.96
CA PRO A 212 -12.89 2.99 6.19
C PRO A 212 -11.73 1.97 6.23
N ASP A 213 -10.90 1.92 5.20
CA ASP A 213 -9.76 1.00 5.09
C ASP A 213 -8.60 1.41 6.03
N SER A 214 -7.97 0.43 6.67
CA SER A 214 -6.81 0.64 7.53
C SER A 214 -5.91 -0.59 7.55
N ASP A 215 -4.78 -0.54 6.81
CA ASP A 215 -3.73 -1.56 6.81
C ASP A 215 -2.34 -0.92 6.55
N ALA A 216 -1.32 -1.72 6.24
CA ALA A 216 0.04 -1.21 5.95
C ALA A 216 0.13 -0.33 4.69
N THR A 217 -0.87 -0.39 3.81
CA THR A 217 -0.93 0.32 2.52
C THR A 217 -2.10 1.28 2.42
N HIS A 218 -3.01 1.26 3.41
CA HIS A 218 -4.22 2.08 3.46
C HIS A 218 -4.36 2.77 4.82
N THR A 219 -4.86 4.00 4.79
CA THR A 219 -5.21 4.78 5.98
C THR A 219 -6.61 5.37 5.78
N PRO A 220 -7.40 5.52 6.86
CA PRO A 220 -8.77 6.06 6.76
C PRO A 220 -8.87 7.45 6.15
N GLN A 221 -7.78 8.20 6.18
CA GLN A 221 -7.64 9.48 5.52
C GLN A 221 -6.35 9.47 4.69
N PHE A 222 -6.42 9.90 3.43
CA PHE A 222 -5.26 10.11 2.57
C PHE A 222 -5.49 11.26 1.61
N HIS A 223 -4.50 11.60 0.78
CA HIS A 223 -4.60 12.71 -0.15
C HIS A 223 -4.65 12.21 -1.59
N GLN A 224 -5.54 12.80 -2.38
CA GLN A 224 -5.61 12.60 -3.83
C GLN A 224 -5.37 13.90 -4.59
N VAL A 225 -4.90 13.77 -5.81
CA VAL A 225 -5.06 14.77 -6.86
C VAL A 225 -5.82 14.10 -7.99
N GLU A 226 -6.95 14.66 -8.34
CA GLU A 226 -7.67 14.29 -9.55
C GLU A 226 -7.62 15.42 -10.57
N GLY A 227 -7.59 15.07 -11.84
CA GLY A 227 -7.61 16.03 -12.94
C GLY A 227 -8.77 15.76 -13.88
N LEU A 228 -9.30 16.84 -14.44
CA LEU A 228 -10.35 16.84 -15.44
C LEU A 228 -9.94 17.79 -16.58
N ALA A 229 -10.07 17.32 -17.81
CA ALA A 229 -10.00 18.15 -19.00
C ALA A 229 -11.22 17.88 -19.86
N VAL A 230 -11.99 18.91 -20.23
CA VAL A 230 -13.13 18.79 -21.15
C VAL A 230 -13.08 19.90 -22.18
N ASP A 231 -13.07 19.53 -23.45
CA ASP A 231 -13.08 20.45 -24.59
C ASP A 231 -13.71 19.75 -25.82
N VAL A 232 -13.72 20.39 -26.97
CA VAL A 232 -14.39 19.92 -28.20
C VAL A 232 -13.66 18.71 -28.81
N ASP A 233 -12.33 18.68 -28.81
CA ASP A 233 -11.53 17.70 -29.58
C ASP A 233 -10.62 16.83 -28.70
N ILE A 234 -10.94 16.65 -27.44
CA ILE A 234 -10.12 15.84 -26.52
C ILE A 234 -10.23 14.34 -26.82
N THR A 235 -9.08 13.66 -26.79
CA THR A 235 -8.94 12.24 -27.09
C THR A 235 -8.19 11.47 -25.99
N LEU A 236 -8.26 10.15 -26.06
CA LEU A 236 -7.44 9.26 -25.21
C LEU A 236 -5.91 9.46 -25.44
N ALA A 237 -5.52 9.96 -26.61
CA ALA A 237 -4.12 10.29 -26.89
C ALA A 237 -3.66 11.51 -26.10
N ASP A 238 -4.54 12.50 -25.90
CA ASP A 238 -4.26 13.68 -25.09
C ASP A 238 -4.12 13.31 -23.62
N LEU A 239 -4.99 12.44 -23.11
CA LEU A 239 -4.82 11.84 -21.77
C LEU A 239 -3.44 11.18 -21.63
N LYS A 240 -3.07 10.30 -22.57
CA LYS A 240 -1.76 9.63 -22.54
C LYS A 240 -0.61 10.62 -22.60
N GLY A 241 -0.69 11.65 -23.42
CA GLY A 241 0.33 12.70 -23.54
C GLY A 241 0.50 13.49 -22.25
N THR A 242 -0.60 13.90 -21.63
CA THR A 242 -0.64 14.59 -20.35
C THR A 242 0.02 13.75 -19.24
N LEU A 243 -0.38 12.49 -19.13
CA LEU A 243 0.15 11.58 -18.10
C LEU A 243 1.61 11.17 -18.36
N LEU A 244 2.05 11.10 -19.62
CA LEU A 244 3.46 10.89 -19.96
C LEU A 244 4.31 12.09 -19.52
N THR A 245 3.82 13.31 -19.76
CA THR A 245 4.49 14.54 -19.34
C THR A 245 4.61 14.59 -17.81
N PHE A 246 3.52 14.28 -17.09
CA PHE A 246 3.52 14.15 -15.64
C PHE A 246 4.53 13.09 -15.15
N ALA A 247 4.48 11.88 -15.70
CA ALA A 247 5.37 10.80 -15.30
C ALA A 247 6.86 11.15 -15.49
N ARG A 248 7.19 11.84 -16.57
CA ARG A 248 8.56 12.31 -16.85
C ARG A 248 9.01 13.41 -15.91
N ALA A 249 8.13 14.32 -15.56
CA ALA A 249 8.44 15.40 -14.62
C ALA A 249 8.71 14.86 -13.20
N ILE A 250 7.91 13.90 -12.73
CA ILE A 250 8.00 13.38 -11.38
C ILE A 250 9.07 12.28 -11.22
N PHE A 251 9.17 11.35 -12.17
CA PHE A 251 10.00 10.13 -12.06
C PHE A 251 11.21 10.11 -12.98
N GLY A 252 11.42 11.18 -13.78
CA GLY A 252 12.58 11.36 -14.65
C GLY A 252 12.26 11.25 -16.15
N PRO A 253 13.11 11.87 -17.00
CA PRO A 253 12.81 12.15 -18.41
C PRO A 253 12.64 10.90 -19.30
N ASP A 254 13.24 9.78 -18.90
CA ASP A 254 13.22 8.53 -19.68
C ASP A 254 12.02 7.64 -19.35
N ARG A 255 11.03 8.16 -18.63
CA ARG A 255 9.85 7.38 -18.27
C ARG A 255 8.90 7.20 -19.44
N GLU A 256 8.35 6.01 -19.51
CA GLU A 256 7.27 5.63 -20.42
C GLU A 256 6.00 5.34 -19.63
N VAL A 257 4.84 5.53 -20.25
CA VAL A 257 3.55 5.16 -19.67
C VAL A 257 2.85 4.12 -20.52
N ARG A 258 2.18 3.21 -19.84
CA ARG A 258 1.36 2.16 -20.40
C ARG A 258 -0.06 2.28 -19.85
N LEU A 259 -1.05 2.22 -20.73
CA LEU A 259 -2.46 2.18 -20.37
C LEU A 259 -2.92 0.71 -20.36
N ARG A 260 -3.53 0.28 -19.28
CA ARG A 260 -4.15 -1.06 -19.15
C ARG A 260 -5.66 -0.90 -18.98
N PRO A 261 -6.51 -1.62 -19.73
CA PRO A 261 -7.96 -1.56 -19.56
C PRO A 261 -8.36 -1.84 -18.11
N HIS A 262 -9.30 -1.04 -17.62
CA HIS A 262 -9.91 -1.18 -16.30
C HIS A 262 -11.38 -0.75 -16.36
N PHE A 263 -12.07 -0.72 -15.24
CA PHE A 263 -13.43 -0.21 -15.15
C PHE A 263 -13.58 0.78 -14.00
N PHE A 264 -14.11 1.98 -14.32
CA PHE A 264 -14.58 2.94 -13.34
C PHE A 264 -15.97 3.43 -13.77
N PRO A 265 -16.91 3.71 -12.83
CA PRO A 265 -18.28 4.11 -13.19
C PRO A 265 -18.37 5.41 -14.00
N PHE A 266 -17.42 6.31 -13.81
CA PHE A 266 -17.40 7.68 -14.35
C PHE A 266 -16.52 7.85 -15.58
N THR A 267 -15.93 6.77 -16.10
CA THR A 267 -15.09 6.82 -17.32
C THR A 267 -15.36 5.64 -18.25
N GLU A 268 -15.33 5.91 -19.59
CA GLU A 268 -15.43 4.91 -20.65
C GLU A 268 -14.70 5.41 -21.92
N PRO A 269 -13.61 4.76 -22.37
CA PRO A 269 -12.92 3.66 -21.71
C PRO A 269 -12.18 4.08 -20.45
N SER A 270 -12.13 3.16 -19.46
CA SER A 270 -11.34 3.31 -18.27
C SER A 270 -10.00 2.60 -18.40
N VAL A 271 -8.96 3.18 -17.83
CA VAL A 271 -7.61 2.61 -17.85
C VAL A 271 -6.86 2.85 -16.55
N GLU A 272 -6.09 1.87 -16.13
CA GLU A 272 -5.00 2.06 -15.17
C GLU A 272 -3.73 2.47 -15.88
N VAL A 273 -2.93 3.30 -15.25
CA VAL A 273 -1.70 3.85 -15.81
C VAL A 273 -0.49 3.34 -15.05
N ASP A 274 0.35 2.63 -15.79
CA ASP A 274 1.65 2.19 -15.29
C ASP A 274 2.75 3.08 -15.83
N VAL A 275 3.75 3.39 -14.98
CA VAL A 275 5.02 4.00 -15.39
C VAL A 275 6.10 2.92 -15.48
N SER A 276 7.04 3.07 -16.44
CA SER A 276 8.22 2.20 -16.50
C SER A 276 9.04 2.31 -15.22
N CYS A 277 9.45 1.16 -14.68
CA CYS A 277 10.15 1.11 -13.40
C CYS A 277 11.44 1.95 -13.43
N PHE A 278 11.64 2.77 -12.41
CA PHE A 278 12.83 3.62 -12.27
C PHE A 278 13.91 2.99 -11.37
N HIS A 279 13.63 1.82 -10.79
CA HIS A 279 14.56 1.09 -9.90
C HIS A 279 15.28 -0.06 -10.62
N CYS A 280 14.82 -0.48 -11.81
CA CYS A 280 15.38 -1.62 -12.52
C CYS A 280 15.27 -1.47 -14.03
N THR A 281 15.95 -2.35 -14.78
CA THR A 281 15.81 -2.49 -16.22
C THR A 281 15.15 -3.82 -16.53
N GLY A 282 13.99 -3.77 -17.20
CA GLY A 282 13.29 -5.00 -17.62
C GLY A 282 12.81 -5.91 -16.47
N GLY A 283 12.63 -5.38 -15.26
CA GLY A 283 12.18 -6.16 -14.07
C GLY A 283 13.30 -6.74 -13.23
N VAL A 284 14.57 -6.52 -13.61
CA VAL A 284 15.77 -7.03 -12.94
C VAL A 284 16.64 -5.88 -12.46
N THR A 285 17.10 -5.91 -11.22
CA THR A 285 18.01 -4.94 -10.61
C THR A 285 19.44 -5.12 -11.11
N ALA A 286 20.33 -4.17 -10.85
CA ALA A 286 21.71 -4.20 -11.32
C ALA A 286 22.52 -5.41 -10.81
N ASP A 287 22.14 -5.98 -9.67
CA ASP A 287 22.72 -7.20 -9.08
C ASP A 287 22.09 -8.50 -9.63
N GLY A 288 21.23 -8.41 -10.65
CA GLY A 288 20.61 -9.57 -11.31
C GLY A 288 19.40 -10.16 -10.56
N GLN A 289 18.92 -9.50 -9.50
CA GLN A 289 17.79 -9.97 -8.73
C GLN A 289 16.45 -9.45 -9.30
N ARG A 290 15.37 -10.17 -9.00
CA ARG A 290 14.02 -9.71 -9.32
C ARG A 290 13.74 -8.39 -8.60
N CYS A 291 13.37 -7.36 -9.34
CA CYS A 291 13.12 -6.05 -8.76
C CYS A 291 12.00 -6.09 -7.71
N PRO A 292 12.25 -5.68 -6.45
CA PRO A 292 11.26 -5.70 -5.40
C PRO A 292 10.16 -4.65 -5.62
N LEU A 293 10.47 -3.51 -6.23
CA LEU A 293 9.54 -2.40 -6.44
C LEU A 293 8.47 -2.75 -7.48
N CYS A 294 8.85 -3.18 -8.67
CA CYS A 294 7.92 -3.57 -9.73
C CYS A 294 7.56 -5.06 -9.72
N LYS A 295 8.08 -5.82 -8.74
CA LYS A 295 7.86 -7.27 -8.63
C LYS A 295 8.21 -8.03 -9.92
N GLY A 296 9.25 -7.57 -10.62
CA GLY A 296 9.74 -8.18 -11.85
C GLY A 296 8.92 -7.87 -13.12
N THR A 297 7.92 -7.01 -13.05
CA THR A 297 7.07 -6.67 -14.21
C THR A 297 7.66 -5.57 -15.11
N ALA A 298 8.66 -4.83 -14.63
CA ALA A 298 9.22 -3.61 -15.22
C ALA A 298 8.25 -2.40 -15.22
N TRP A 299 7.07 -2.53 -14.63
CA TRP A 299 6.03 -1.51 -14.61
C TRP A 299 5.48 -1.31 -13.20
N ILE A 300 5.10 -0.08 -12.87
CA ILE A 300 4.55 0.31 -11.58
C ILE A 300 3.25 1.07 -11.85
N GLU A 301 2.14 0.57 -11.33
CA GLU A 301 0.86 1.28 -11.35
C GLU A 301 0.92 2.51 -10.46
N ILE A 302 0.52 3.66 -11.02
CA ILE A 302 0.57 4.95 -10.33
C ILE A 302 -0.79 5.63 -10.19
N LEU A 303 -1.75 5.39 -11.10
CA LEU A 303 -3.03 6.07 -11.09
C LEU A 303 -4.09 5.38 -11.96
N GLY A 304 -5.36 5.71 -11.71
CA GLY A 304 -6.49 5.38 -12.56
C GLY A 304 -6.92 6.57 -13.42
N SER A 305 -7.44 6.31 -14.62
CA SER A 305 -7.88 7.36 -15.55
C SER A 305 -8.86 6.83 -16.61
N GLY A 306 -9.36 7.71 -17.45
CA GLY A 306 -10.21 7.34 -18.59
C GLY A 306 -10.84 8.53 -19.28
N MET A 307 -11.53 8.27 -20.36
CA MET A 307 -12.42 9.28 -20.96
C MET A 307 -13.65 9.45 -20.09
N VAL A 308 -14.09 10.69 -19.91
CA VAL A 308 -15.29 10.98 -19.09
C VAL A 308 -16.51 10.30 -19.69
N ASP A 309 -17.25 9.54 -18.87
CA ASP A 309 -18.48 8.88 -19.30
C ASP A 309 -19.52 9.92 -19.73
N PRO A 310 -20.22 9.73 -20.87
CA PRO A 310 -21.26 10.64 -21.33
C PRO A 310 -22.37 10.93 -20.31
N ASN A 311 -22.67 9.98 -19.40
CA ASN A 311 -23.63 10.20 -18.32
C ASN A 311 -23.18 11.24 -17.32
N VAL A 312 -21.86 11.35 -17.07
CA VAL A 312 -21.28 12.39 -16.21
C VAL A 312 -21.46 13.77 -16.86
N LEU A 313 -21.17 13.89 -18.16
CA LEU A 313 -21.41 15.12 -18.89
C LEU A 313 -22.92 15.47 -18.96
N THR A 314 -23.77 14.47 -19.11
CA THR A 314 -25.24 14.64 -19.10
C THR A 314 -25.73 15.22 -17.77
N ALA A 315 -25.14 14.82 -16.64
CA ALA A 315 -25.49 15.36 -15.32
C ALA A 315 -25.26 16.89 -15.22
N VAL A 316 -24.36 17.44 -16.00
CA VAL A 316 -24.00 18.86 -16.07
C VAL A 316 -24.31 19.52 -17.42
N ALA A 317 -25.12 18.89 -18.28
CA ALA A 317 -25.45 19.38 -19.60
C ALA A 317 -26.09 20.80 -19.60
N GLY A 318 -26.82 21.14 -18.53
CA GLY A 318 -27.40 22.47 -18.32
C GLY A 318 -26.36 23.59 -18.22
N HIS A 319 -25.10 23.27 -17.99
CA HIS A 319 -23.98 24.20 -17.88
C HIS A 319 -23.09 24.22 -19.14
N GLY A 320 -23.57 23.65 -20.26
CA GLY A 320 -22.90 23.67 -21.55
C GLY A 320 -22.10 22.41 -21.90
N TYR A 321 -22.13 21.40 -21.05
CA TYR A 321 -21.42 20.12 -21.24
C TYR A 321 -22.30 19.09 -21.99
N ASP A 322 -22.67 19.43 -23.23
CA ASP A 322 -23.40 18.53 -24.10
C ASP A 322 -22.46 17.38 -24.58
N PRO A 323 -22.75 16.10 -24.24
CA PRO A 323 -21.88 14.97 -24.60
C PRO A 323 -21.75 14.74 -26.11
N GLU A 324 -22.66 15.30 -26.95
CA GLU A 324 -22.56 15.26 -28.41
C GLU A 324 -21.59 16.32 -28.96
N ARG A 325 -21.14 17.28 -28.13
CA ARG A 325 -20.33 18.42 -28.55
C ARG A 325 -18.98 18.49 -27.87
N VAL A 326 -18.85 17.99 -26.65
CA VAL A 326 -17.61 18.02 -25.88
C VAL A 326 -17.24 16.61 -25.43
N GLN A 327 -15.95 16.39 -25.29
CA GLN A 327 -15.37 15.17 -24.73
C GLN A 327 -14.37 15.56 -23.64
N GLY A 328 -14.04 14.62 -22.79
CA GLY A 328 -13.07 14.89 -21.74
C GLY A 328 -12.38 13.63 -21.26
N PHE A 329 -11.31 13.82 -20.53
CA PHE A 329 -10.69 12.78 -19.76
C PHE A 329 -10.54 13.19 -18.29
N ALA A 330 -10.48 12.18 -17.43
CA ALA A 330 -10.19 12.36 -16.02
C ALA A 330 -9.12 11.36 -15.56
N PHE A 331 -8.38 11.73 -14.51
CA PHE A 331 -7.39 10.88 -13.87
C PHE A 331 -7.36 11.15 -12.36
N GLY A 332 -6.92 10.15 -11.56
CA GLY A 332 -6.82 10.31 -10.11
C GLY A 332 -5.66 9.52 -9.53
N MET A 333 -4.86 10.17 -8.68
CA MET A 333 -3.69 9.58 -8.02
C MET A 333 -3.64 9.87 -6.53
N GLY A 334 -3.14 8.93 -5.74
CA GLY A 334 -2.82 9.14 -4.33
C GLY A 334 -1.48 9.85 -4.16
N ILE A 335 -1.45 10.97 -3.44
CA ILE A 335 -0.22 11.75 -3.22
C ILE A 335 0.79 10.93 -2.43
N GLU A 336 0.35 10.19 -1.40
CA GLU A 336 1.20 9.30 -0.61
C GLU A 336 1.86 8.24 -1.48
N ARG A 337 1.11 7.66 -2.43
CA ARG A 337 1.66 6.66 -3.35
C ARG A 337 2.78 7.24 -4.20
N ILE A 338 2.61 8.45 -4.72
CA ILE A 338 3.64 9.15 -5.49
C ILE A 338 4.85 9.47 -4.59
N ALA A 339 4.63 10.02 -3.38
CA ALA A 339 5.67 10.31 -2.41
C ALA A 339 6.48 9.07 -2.04
N MET A 340 5.80 7.97 -1.68
CA MET A 340 6.44 6.70 -1.33
C MET A 340 7.31 6.16 -2.47
N LEU A 341 6.79 6.18 -3.68
CA LEU A 341 7.51 5.71 -4.87
C LEU A 341 8.74 6.57 -5.16
N LYS A 342 8.60 7.90 -5.11
CA LYS A 342 9.67 8.86 -5.42
C LYS A 342 10.79 8.83 -4.39
N HIS A 343 10.45 8.72 -3.12
CA HIS A 343 11.39 8.87 -2.00
C HIS A 343 11.76 7.53 -1.34
N GLY A 344 11.23 6.40 -1.83
CA GLY A 344 11.55 5.08 -1.29
C GLY A 344 10.99 4.81 0.10
N VAL A 345 9.90 5.48 0.49
CA VAL A 345 9.24 5.26 1.80
C VAL A 345 8.50 3.91 1.76
N PRO A 346 8.85 2.94 2.62
CA PRO A 346 8.34 1.57 2.50
C PRO A 346 6.95 1.36 3.08
N ASP A 347 6.51 2.23 3.99
CA ASP A 347 5.25 2.09 4.74
C ASP A 347 4.53 3.43 4.80
N LEU A 348 3.26 3.45 4.37
CA LEU A 348 2.43 4.65 4.34
C LEU A 348 2.26 5.28 5.73
N ARG A 349 2.19 4.48 6.79
CA ARG A 349 2.00 4.94 8.17
C ARG A 349 3.09 5.87 8.63
N LEU A 350 4.32 5.69 8.14
CA LEU A 350 5.45 6.57 8.45
C LEU A 350 5.20 8.03 8.07
N LEU A 351 4.38 8.29 7.05
CA LEU A 351 3.98 9.65 6.66
C LEU A 351 3.01 10.31 7.65
N TYR A 352 2.40 9.53 8.56
CA TYR A 352 1.40 9.99 9.53
C TYR A 352 1.85 9.85 10.99
N ASP A 353 2.89 9.05 11.26
CA ASP A 353 3.44 8.85 12.61
C ASP A 353 4.09 10.12 13.18
N ASN A 354 4.34 11.12 12.35
CA ASN A 354 4.97 12.40 12.71
C ASN A 354 6.33 12.23 13.41
N ASP A 355 7.10 11.20 13.03
CA ASP A 355 8.45 10.95 13.55
C ASP A 355 9.42 11.97 12.94
N ILE A 356 10.02 12.79 13.80
CA ILE A 356 10.96 13.85 13.40
C ILE A 356 12.16 13.29 12.62
N ARG A 357 12.62 12.09 12.96
CA ARG A 357 13.75 11.41 12.28
C ARG A 357 13.44 11.07 10.82
N LEU A 358 12.17 10.84 10.50
CA LEU A 358 11.73 10.70 9.11
C LEU A 358 11.64 12.06 8.44
N LEU A 359 11.00 13.03 9.12
CA LEU A 359 10.75 14.37 8.55
C LEU A 359 12.05 15.12 8.23
N GLU A 360 13.11 14.89 8.98
CA GLU A 360 14.43 15.50 8.77
C GLU A 360 15.21 14.94 7.58
N GLN A 361 14.75 13.82 6.98
CA GLN A 361 15.42 13.20 5.84
C GLN A 361 15.04 13.84 4.49
N PHE A 362 14.01 14.68 4.46
CA PHE A 362 13.43 15.23 3.22
C PHE A 362 13.38 16.75 3.20
#